data_6c567f2ff123320e7c15ffabb145bda3
#
_entry.id   6c567f2ff123320e7c15ffabb145bda3
#
_cell.length_a   1.000
_cell.length_b   1.000
_cell.length_c   1.000
_cell.angle_alpha   90.00
_cell.angle_beta   90.00
_cell.angle_gamma   90.00
#
_symmetry.space_group_name_H-M   'P 1'
#
loop_
_entity.id
_entity.type
_entity.pdbx_description
1 polymer ?
#
loop_
_entity_poly.entity_id
_entity_poly.type
_entity_poly.pdbx_seq_one_letter_code
_entity_poly.pdbx_strand_id
1 'polypeptide(L)'
;MKKLLLLLLLPAQLIAQPFSTSEIGRWEKQSKQVTIIRDNYGIPHIYGKTDADAVFGLLYAQFEDDFKRVEMNYIEKLGRMSEIKGESSLQDDLYIKLIIDSAEAVADYKKSPIWLQKLLNAYADGINYYLYKNPQVKPALLTRFKPWYQLLWTDGSIGAISTGDITENDVKKFYLGDTAPAVAKTKDYFEEQVTGSNGFAIAPSKTASGNAILYINPHVTFYFRPEVQVVSDEGLNAYGAVTWGQFFVYQGFNQYCGWMHTSGNM
;
A
#
# COMPACT_ATOMS: atom_id res chain seq x y z
N MET A 1 -30.12 20.01 -57.37
CA MET A 1 -29.00 20.10 -56.44
C MET A 1 -29.24 19.10 -55.33
N LYS A 2 -28.60 17.92 -55.36
CA LYS A 2 -28.72 16.89 -54.31
C LYS A 2 -27.65 17.19 -53.26
N LYS A 3 -28.06 17.50 -52.02
CA LYS A 3 -27.15 17.67 -50.88
C LYS A 3 -26.73 16.28 -50.40
N LEU A 4 -25.45 15.97 -50.56
CA LEU A 4 -24.81 14.77 -50.01
C LEU A 4 -24.53 15.01 -48.54
N LEU A 5 -25.24 14.31 -47.65
CA LEU A 5 -25.01 14.34 -46.21
C LEU A 5 -23.89 13.33 -45.90
N LEU A 6 -22.67 13.83 -45.67
CA LEU A 6 -21.53 13.01 -45.28
C LEU A 6 -21.65 12.71 -43.77
N LEU A 7 -22.08 11.48 -43.44
CA LEU A 7 -22.09 11.00 -42.03
C LEU A 7 -20.66 10.63 -41.65
N LEU A 8 -19.98 11.48 -40.89
CA LEU A 8 -18.70 11.17 -40.26
C LEU A 8 -18.94 10.15 -39.11
N LEU A 9 -18.74 8.87 -39.43
CA LEU A 9 -18.58 7.83 -38.42
C LEU A 9 -17.25 8.03 -37.70
N LEU A 10 -17.25 8.73 -36.54
CA LEU A 10 -16.12 8.72 -35.64
C LEU A 10 -15.96 7.29 -35.10
N PRO A 11 -14.78 6.67 -35.24
CA PRO A 11 -14.55 5.38 -34.61
C PRO A 11 -14.65 5.57 -33.09
N ALA A 12 -15.67 4.98 -32.47
CA ALA A 12 -15.68 4.80 -31.04
C ALA A 12 -14.46 3.93 -30.71
N GLN A 13 -13.41 4.54 -30.19
CA GLN A 13 -12.30 3.79 -29.60
C GLN A 13 -12.91 3.00 -28.42
N LEU A 14 -13.17 1.73 -28.64
CA LEU A 14 -13.40 0.76 -27.58
C LEU A 14 -12.10 0.72 -26.78
N ILE A 15 -12.01 1.54 -25.73
CA ILE A 15 -10.98 1.40 -24.72
C ILE A 15 -11.27 0.03 -24.11
N ALA A 16 -10.47 -0.97 -24.49
CA ALA A 16 -10.56 -2.31 -23.93
C ALA A 16 -10.46 -2.16 -22.40
N GLN A 17 -11.50 -2.58 -21.71
CA GLN A 17 -11.48 -2.55 -20.23
C GLN A 17 -10.33 -3.46 -19.78
N PRO A 18 -9.46 -2.99 -18.87
CA PRO A 18 -8.28 -3.74 -18.44
C PRO A 18 -8.64 -5.00 -17.65
N PHE A 19 -9.93 -5.21 -17.34
CA PHE A 19 -10.45 -6.29 -16.51
C PHE A 19 -11.48 -7.13 -17.25
N SER A 20 -11.39 -8.46 -17.07
CA SER A 20 -12.33 -9.39 -17.68
C SER A 20 -13.70 -9.38 -16.97
N THR A 21 -14.76 -9.76 -17.68
CA THR A 21 -16.11 -9.89 -17.11
C THR A 21 -16.15 -10.86 -15.91
N SER A 22 -15.34 -11.91 -15.95
CA SER A 22 -15.27 -12.88 -14.83
C SER A 22 -14.62 -12.27 -13.58
N GLU A 23 -13.59 -11.45 -13.72
CA GLU A 23 -12.98 -10.73 -12.60
C GLU A 23 -13.97 -9.74 -11.99
N ILE A 24 -14.60 -8.93 -12.84
CA ILE A 24 -15.62 -7.97 -12.41
C ILE A 24 -16.75 -8.68 -11.65
N GLY A 25 -17.29 -9.77 -12.18
CA GLY A 25 -18.35 -10.54 -11.52
C GLY A 25 -17.94 -11.10 -10.16
N ARG A 26 -16.69 -11.52 -10.00
CA ARG A 26 -16.13 -11.96 -8.73
C ARG A 26 -16.02 -10.82 -7.74
N TRP A 27 -15.51 -9.66 -8.14
CA TRP A 27 -15.39 -8.47 -7.29
C TRP A 27 -16.75 -7.92 -6.86
N GLU A 28 -17.73 -7.87 -7.78
CA GLU A 28 -19.11 -7.48 -7.47
C GLU A 28 -19.78 -8.41 -6.45
N LYS A 29 -19.45 -9.71 -6.49
CA LYS A 29 -19.91 -10.65 -5.49
C LYS A 29 -19.23 -10.42 -4.14
N GLN A 30 -17.92 -10.20 -4.14
CA GLN A 30 -17.13 -9.97 -2.93
C GLN A 30 -17.51 -8.64 -2.27
N SER A 31 -17.72 -7.58 -3.03
CA SER A 31 -18.11 -6.26 -2.49
C SER A 31 -19.42 -6.29 -1.69
N LYS A 32 -20.33 -7.23 -1.98
CA LYS A 32 -21.57 -7.44 -1.21
C LYS A 32 -21.34 -8.07 0.17
N GLN A 33 -20.17 -8.60 0.43
CA GLN A 33 -19.76 -9.15 1.73
C GLN A 33 -19.02 -8.15 2.60
N VAL A 34 -18.89 -6.89 2.12
CA VAL A 34 -18.14 -5.82 2.78
C VAL A 34 -19.05 -4.65 3.08
N THR A 35 -18.90 -4.08 4.27
CA THR A 35 -19.49 -2.80 4.65
C THR A 35 -18.37 -1.86 5.10
N ILE A 36 -18.33 -0.65 4.56
CA ILE A 36 -17.42 0.41 4.97
C ILE A 36 -18.25 1.55 5.54
N ILE A 37 -18.01 1.89 6.80
CA ILE A 37 -18.65 3.02 7.49
C ILE A 37 -17.57 4.02 7.83
N ARG A 38 -17.72 5.27 7.43
CA ARG A 38 -16.80 6.34 7.85
C ARG A 38 -17.41 7.09 9.04
N ASP A 39 -16.61 7.26 10.07
CA ASP A 39 -16.99 8.04 11.23
C ASP A 39 -16.93 9.57 10.97
N ASN A 40 -17.16 10.36 12.00
CA ASN A 40 -17.15 11.83 11.88
C ASN A 40 -15.78 12.42 11.57
N TYR A 41 -14.71 11.64 11.71
CA TYR A 41 -13.32 12.01 11.38
C TYR A 41 -12.89 11.48 10.02
N GLY A 42 -13.78 10.74 9.34
CA GLY A 42 -13.49 10.10 8.06
C GLY A 42 -12.78 8.75 8.18
N ILE A 43 -12.54 8.27 9.40
CA ILE A 43 -11.86 6.98 9.63
C ILE A 43 -12.75 5.84 9.11
N PRO A 44 -12.25 4.98 8.22
CA PRO A 44 -13.03 3.86 7.72
C PRO A 44 -13.07 2.70 8.73
N HIS A 45 -14.28 2.27 9.05
CA HIS A 45 -14.58 1.04 9.78
C HIS A 45 -15.04 0.00 8.76
N ILE A 46 -14.21 -1.00 8.53
CA ILE A 46 -14.39 -2.02 7.51
C ILE A 46 -14.89 -3.31 8.16
N TYR A 47 -16.01 -3.82 7.69
CA TYR A 47 -16.63 -5.08 8.15
C TYR A 47 -16.69 -6.04 6.98
N GLY A 48 -16.03 -7.20 7.10
CA GLY A 48 -16.03 -8.27 6.11
C GLY A 48 -16.62 -9.57 6.66
N LYS A 49 -17.20 -10.40 5.80
CA LYS A 49 -17.65 -11.74 6.18
C LYS A 49 -16.47 -12.68 6.46
N THR A 50 -15.38 -12.51 5.74
CA THR A 50 -14.12 -13.23 5.94
C THR A 50 -12.99 -12.22 6.10
N ASP A 51 -11.82 -12.68 6.57
CA ASP A 51 -10.62 -11.85 6.61
C ASP A 51 -10.26 -11.32 5.22
N ALA A 52 -10.44 -12.13 4.19
CA ALA A 52 -10.21 -11.72 2.81
C ALA A 52 -11.20 -10.63 2.36
N ASP A 53 -12.47 -10.67 2.77
CA ASP A 53 -13.43 -9.62 2.47
C ASP A 53 -13.08 -8.32 3.21
N ALA A 54 -12.63 -8.42 4.46
CA ALA A 54 -12.15 -7.27 5.22
C ALA A 54 -10.92 -6.62 4.56
N VAL A 55 -9.96 -7.42 4.08
CA VAL A 55 -8.79 -6.95 3.30
C VAL A 55 -9.23 -6.29 1.99
N PHE A 56 -10.17 -6.87 1.26
CA PHE A 56 -10.72 -6.26 0.04
C PHE A 56 -11.26 -4.85 0.32
N GLY A 57 -12.08 -4.70 1.37
CA GLY A 57 -12.64 -3.42 1.77
C GLY A 57 -11.59 -2.43 2.26
N LEU A 58 -10.59 -2.90 3.00
CA LEU A 58 -9.50 -2.07 3.51
C LEU A 58 -8.70 -1.41 2.38
N LEU A 59 -8.37 -2.17 1.34
CA LEU A 59 -7.64 -1.61 0.20
C LEU A 59 -8.53 -0.70 -0.65
N TYR A 60 -9.80 -1.05 -0.83
CA TYR A 60 -10.74 -0.16 -1.50
C TYR A 60 -10.82 1.21 -0.80
N ALA A 61 -10.96 1.23 0.54
CA ALA A 61 -11.04 2.46 1.33
C ALA A 61 -9.75 3.30 1.26
N GLN A 62 -8.57 2.67 1.35
CA GLN A 62 -7.29 3.39 1.22
C GLN A 62 -7.12 4.04 -0.16
N PHE A 63 -7.57 3.36 -1.22
CA PHE A 63 -7.50 3.90 -2.58
C PHE A 63 -8.54 5.01 -2.82
N GLU A 64 -9.66 4.95 -2.12
CA GLU A 64 -10.66 6.04 -2.10
C GLU A 64 -10.09 7.29 -1.42
N ASP A 65 -9.29 7.13 -0.36
CA ASP A 65 -8.69 8.23 0.38
C ASP A 65 -7.50 8.87 -0.36
N ASP A 66 -6.53 8.08 -0.82
CA ASP A 66 -5.34 8.62 -1.50
C ASP A 66 -4.75 7.62 -2.53
N PHE A 67 -5.45 7.43 -3.64
CA PHE A 67 -4.99 6.59 -4.74
C PHE A 67 -3.55 6.90 -5.15
N LYS A 68 -3.25 8.18 -5.35
CA LYS A 68 -1.96 8.62 -5.89
C LYS A 68 -0.80 8.23 -4.98
N ARG A 69 -0.94 8.41 -3.69
CA ARG A 69 0.09 8.05 -2.71
C ARG A 69 0.33 6.54 -2.71
N VAL A 70 -0.74 5.76 -2.65
CA VAL A 70 -0.62 4.30 -2.65
C VAL A 70 0.00 3.80 -3.94
N GLU A 71 -0.42 4.32 -5.10
CA GLU A 71 0.19 3.97 -6.39
C GLU A 71 1.69 4.27 -6.42
N MET A 72 2.10 5.46 -5.95
CA MET A 72 3.51 5.86 -5.91
C MET A 72 4.35 4.94 -5.03
N ASN A 73 3.83 4.53 -3.86
CA ASN A 73 4.51 3.57 -3.00
C ASN A 73 4.78 2.24 -3.74
N TYR A 74 3.83 1.74 -4.53
CA TYR A 74 4.04 0.51 -5.32
C TYR A 74 5.00 0.70 -6.48
N ILE A 75 4.95 1.84 -7.16
CA ILE A 75 5.88 2.15 -8.26
C ILE A 75 7.32 2.18 -7.74
N GLU A 76 7.54 2.78 -6.57
CA GLU A 76 8.83 2.78 -5.89
C GLU A 76 9.30 1.35 -5.56
N LYS A 77 8.45 0.54 -4.91
CA LYS A 77 8.80 -0.85 -4.55
C LYS A 77 9.03 -1.76 -5.77
N LEU A 78 8.46 -1.41 -6.90
CA LEU A 78 8.73 -2.08 -8.18
C LEU A 78 10.03 -1.61 -8.86
N GLY A 79 10.70 -0.56 -8.33
CA GLY A 79 11.87 0.06 -8.96
C GLY A 79 11.53 0.60 -10.34
N ARG A 80 10.43 1.38 -10.45
CA ARG A 80 9.90 1.93 -11.70
C ARG A 80 9.63 3.42 -11.63
N MET A 81 10.22 4.10 -10.67
CA MET A 81 10.02 5.53 -10.45
C MET A 81 10.56 6.38 -11.61
N SER A 82 11.63 5.92 -12.26
CA SER A 82 12.20 6.58 -13.44
C SER A 82 11.28 6.61 -14.65
N GLU A 83 10.29 5.71 -14.74
CA GLU A 83 9.27 5.76 -15.79
C GLU A 83 8.32 6.98 -15.64
N ILE A 84 8.28 7.58 -14.46
CA ILE A 84 7.43 8.75 -14.15
C ILE A 84 8.26 10.01 -13.95
N LYS A 85 9.33 9.91 -13.15
CA LYS A 85 10.18 11.06 -12.76
C LYS A 85 11.40 11.25 -13.68
N GLY A 86 11.63 10.32 -14.62
CA GLY A 86 12.76 10.39 -15.54
C GLY A 86 14.08 9.93 -14.92
N GLU A 87 15.19 10.30 -15.56
CA GLU A 87 16.55 9.85 -15.24
C GLU A 87 16.98 10.12 -13.79
N SER A 88 16.44 11.18 -13.17
CA SER A 88 16.76 11.53 -11.78
C SER A 88 16.45 10.43 -10.76
N SER A 89 15.50 9.54 -11.06
CA SER A 89 15.12 8.42 -10.19
C SER A 89 15.71 7.07 -10.63
N LEU A 90 16.58 7.05 -11.63
CA LEU A 90 17.13 5.79 -12.16
C LEU A 90 17.99 5.07 -11.11
N GLN A 91 18.75 5.80 -10.31
CA GLN A 91 19.62 5.20 -9.30
C GLN A 91 18.83 4.59 -8.16
N ASP A 92 17.72 5.24 -7.76
CA ASP A 92 16.80 4.72 -6.76
C ASP A 92 16.15 3.42 -7.25
N ASP A 93 15.73 3.37 -8.51
CA ASP A 93 15.17 2.18 -9.12
C ASP A 93 16.18 1.03 -9.19
N LEU A 94 17.44 1.32 -9.54
CA LEU A 94 18.52 0.33 -9.56
C LEU A 94 18.80 -0.20 -8.15
N TYR A 95 18.80 0.68 -7.15
CA TYR A 95 18.96 0.30 -5.76
C TYR A 95 17.84 -0.62 -5.28
N ILE A 96 16.59 -0.26 -5.56
CA ILE A 96 15.43 -1.12 -5.22
C ILE A 96 15.54 -2.49 -5.91
N LYS A 97 15.91 -2.54 -7.20
CA LYS A 97 16.06 -3.80 -7.94
C LYS A 97 17.22 -4.67 -7.48
N LEU A 98 18.22 -4.08 -6.81
CA LEU A 98 19.29 -4.82 -6.17
C LEU A 98 18.81 -5.57 -4.92
N ILE A 99 17.84 -4.98 -4.19
CA ILE A 99 17.34 -5.50 -2.92
C ILE A 99 16.12 -6.41 -3.12
N ILE A 100 15.26 -6.06 -4.07
CA ILE A 100 13.95 -6.67 -4.26
C ILE A 100 13.88 -7.34 -5.63
N ASP A 101 13.73 -8.67 -5.64
CA ASP A 101 13.50 -9.43 -6.87
C ASP A 101 12.01 -9.74 -7.05
N SER A 102 11.44 -9.17 -8.10
CA SER A 102 10.05 -9.44 -8.47
C SER A 102 9.79 -10.90 -8.85
N ALA A 103 10.79 -11.62 -9.38
CA ALA A 103 10.64 -13.03 -9.70
C ALA A 103 10.58 -13.89 -8.45
N GLU A 104 11.35 -13.53 -7.42
CA GLU A 104 11.29 -14.15 -6.09
C GLU A 104 9.93 -13.90 -5.43
N ALA A 105 9.46 -12.66 -5.44
CA ALA A 105 8.14 -12.32 -4.90
C ALA A 105 7.00 -13.10 -5.58
N VAL A 106 7.07 -13.32 -6.89
CA VAL A 106 6.12 -14.18 -7.62
C VAL A 106 6.23 -15.64 -7.19
N ALA A 107 7.45 -16.15 -6.98
CA ALA A 107 7.68 -17.52 -6.51
C ALA A 107 7.16 -17.69 -5.08
N ASP A 108 7.38 -16.73 -4.21
CA ASP A 108 6.92 -16.74 -2.83
C ASP A 108 5.39 -16.66 -2.72
N TYR A 109 4.75 -15.83 -3.55
CA TYR A 109 3.29 -15.85 -3.65
C TYR A 109 2.76 -17.24 -4.00
N LYS A 110 3.37 -17.92 -4.98
CA LYS A 110 2.95 -19.28 -5.38
C LYS A 110 3.16 -20.35 -4.29
N LYS A 111 4.20 -20.18 -3.48
CA LYS A 111 4.55 -21.06 -2.35
C LYS A 111 3.80 -20.73 -1.06
N SER A 112 3.21 -19.54 -0.99
CA SER A 112 2.51 -19.08 0.20
C SER A 112 1.37 -20.03 0.58
N PRO A 113 1.07 -20.20 1.87
CA PRO A 113 -0.06 -21.02 2.30
C PRO A 113 -1.38 -20.44 1.76
N ILE A 114 -2.37 -21.29 1.59
CA ILE A 114 -3.65 -20.92 0.95
C ILE A 114 -4.35 -19.75 1.62
N TRP A 115 -4.27 -19.65 2.96
CA TRP A 115 -4.85 -18.52 3.68
C TRP A 115 -4.20 -17.20 3.29
N LEU A 116 -2.87 -17.17 3.16
CA LEU A 116 -2.15 -15.95 2.75
C LEU A 116 -2.43 -15.60 1.28
N GLN A 117 -2.46 -16.59 0.38
CA GLN A 117 -2.85 -16.36 -1.00
C GLN A 117 -4.25 -15.75 -1.12
N LYS A 118 -5.22 -16.16 -0.28
CA LYS A 118 -6.55 -15.55 -0.25
C LYS A 118 -6.49 -14.07 0.12
N LEU A 119 -5.71 -13.69 1.15
CA LEU A 119 -5.55 -12.30 1.56
C LEU A 119 -4.85 -11.47 0.47
N LEU A 120 -3.78 -12.00 -0.12
CA LEU A 120 -3.04 -11.35 -1.20
C LEU A 120 -3.90 -11.15 -2.46
N ASN A 121 -4.76 -12.12 -2.78
CA ASN A 121 -5.72 -11.96 -3.87
C ASN A 121 -6.76 -10.88 -3.55
N ALA A 122 -7.33 -10.91 -2.34
CA ALA A 122 -8.31 -9.92 -1.91
C ALA A 122 -7.74 -8.50 -1.89
N TYR A 123 -6.49 -8.35 -1.49
CA TYR A 123 -5.73 -7.11 -1.59
C TYR A 123 -5.73 -6.57 -3.03
N ALA A 124 -5.29 -7.36 -4.00
CA ALA A 124 -5.24 -6.93 -5.40
C ALA A 124 -6.65 -6.70 -5.98
N ASP A 125 -7.61 -7.52 -5.60
CA ASP A 125 -9.00 -7.42 -6.04
C ASP A 125 -9.68 -6.14 -5.53
N GLY A 126 -9.46 -5.74 -4.28
CA GLY A 126 -10.00 -4.50 -3.72
C GLY A 126 -9.51 -3.26 -4.47
N ILE A 127 -8.21 -3.22 -4.80
CA ILE A 127 -7.61 -2.12 -5.57
C ILE A 127 -8.12 -2.11 -7.02
N ASN A 128 -8.10 -3.25 -7.68
CA ASN A 128 -8.53 -3.36 -9.07
C ASN A 128 -10.05 -3.06 -9.20
N TYR A 129 -10.84 -3.44 -8.21
CA TYR A 129 -12.25 -3.09 -8.14
C TYR A 129 -12.46 -1.58 -7.96
N TYR A 130 -11.64 -0.92 -7.13
CA TYR A 130 -11.66 0.54 -7.03
C TYR A 130 -11.39 1.20 -8.38
N LEU A 131 -10.36 0.76 -9.11
CA LEU A 131 -10.05 1.27 -10.45
C LEU A 131 -11.20 1.03 -11.44
N TYR A 132 -11.83 -0.14 -11.37
CA TYR A 132 -13.01 -0.45 -12.20
C TYR A 132 -14.19 0.47 -11.90
N LYS A 133 -14.48 0.74 -10.63
CA LYS A 133 -15.60 1.59 -10.20
C LYS A 133 -15.34 3.08 -10.44
N ASN A 134 -14.09 3.48 -10.59
CA ASN A 134 -13.65 4.87 -10.69
C ASN A 134 -12.88 5.14 -12.00
N PRO A 135 -13.49 5.01 -13.18
CA PRO A 135 -12.80 5.16 -14.46
C PRO A 135 -12.25 6.57 -14.72
N GLN A 136 -12.67 7.56 -13.93
CA GLN A 136 -12.12 8.92 -13.94
C GLN A 136 -10.72 9.01 -13.33
N VAL A 137 -10.35 8.06 -12.47
CA VAL A 137 -9.02 8.00 -11.88
C VAL A 137 -8.00 7.66 -12.96
N LYS A 138 -6.94 8.43 -13.02
CA LYS A 138 -5.86 8.27 -14.00
C LYS A 138 -4.62 7.75 -13.30
N PRO A 139 -4.33 6.44 -13.35
CA PRO A 139 -3.07 5.90 -12.86
C PRO A 139 -1.88 6.55 -13.56
N ALA A 140 -0.82 6.83 -12.80
CA ALA A 140 0.43 7.31 -13.40
C ALA A 140 1.12 6.20 -14.19
N LEU A 141 1.02 4.95 -13.72
CA LEU A 141 1.67 3.80 -14.34
C LEU A 141 0.90 2.48 -14.13
N LEU A 142 0.32 2.26 -12.94
CA LEU A 142 -0.22 0.96 -12.54
C LEU A 142 -1.72 0.85 -12.84
N THR A 143 -2.06 0.41 -14.04
CA THR A 143 -3.45 0.16 -14.45
C THR A 143 -4.02 -1.15 -13.88
N ARG A 144 -3.20 -1.99 -13.27
CA ARG A 144 -3.56 -3.26 -12.63
C ARG A 144 -2.59 -3.58 -11.51
N PHE A 145 -3.14 -3.96 -10.35
CA PHE A 145 -2.37 -4.43 -9.19
C PHE A 145 -2.37 -5.95 -9.14
N LYS A 146 -1.26 -6.55 -8.71
CA LYS A 146 -1.06 -8.00 -8.67
C LYS A 146 -0.92 -8.49 -7.23
N PRO A 147 -1.38 -9.72 -6.90
CA PRO A 147 -1.36 -10.24 -5.54
C PRO A 147 0.03 -10.21 -4.87
N TRP A 148 1.08 -10.50 -5.64
CA TRP A 148 2.45 -10.55 -5.14
C TRP A 148 3.07 -9.17 -4.85
N TYR A 149 2.43 -8.05 -5.21
CA TYR A 149 2.96 -6.72 -4.93
C TYR A 149 3.14 -6.46 -3.43
N GLN A 150 2.31 -7.06 -2.58
CA GLN A 150 2.49 -6.98 -1.13
C GLN A 150 3.81 -7.59 -0.63
N LEU A 151 4.34 -8.57 -1.33
CA LEU A 151 5.58 -9.25 -0.97
C LEU A 151 6.84 -8.45 -1.35
N LEU A 152 6.68 -7.36 -2.11
CA LEU A 152 7.74 -6.38 -2.37
C LEU A 152 7.87 -5.35 -1.24
N TRP A 153 6.94 -5.36 -0.28
CA TRP A 153 6.88 -4.32 0.72
C TRP A 153 7.96 -4.51 1.76
N THR A 154 8.84 -3.51 1.85
CA THR A 154 9.80 -3.39 2.93
C THR A 154 9.41 -2.17 3.74
N ASP A 155 9.03 -2.37 4.98
CA ASP A 155 8.84 -1.23 5.86
C ASP A 155 10.20 -0.88 6.47
N GLY A 156 10.79 0.20 6.00
CA GLY A 156 12.08 0.70 6.49
C GLY A 156 12.09 1.02 7.99
N SER A 157 10.92 1.13 8.63
CA SER A 157 10.83 1.37 10.07
C SER A 157 11.13 0.12 10.92
N ILE A 158 11.07 -1.07 10.34
CA ILE A 158 11.41 -2.31 11.05
C ILE A 158 12.87 -2.72 10.81
N GLY A 159 13.58 -2.04 9.92
CA GLY A 159 14.95 -2.42 9.55
C GLY A 159 15.03 -3.83 8.96
N ALA A 160 13.97 -4.30 8.33
CA ALA A 160 13.81 -5.69 7.94
C ALA A 160 14.76 -6.15 6.83
N ILE A 161 15.41 -5.23 6.13
CA ILE A 161 16.40 -5.57 5.11
C ILE A 161 17.72 -4.92 5.48
N SER A 162 18.68 -5.77 5.86
CA SER A 162 20.08 -5.40 5.87
C SER A 162 20.61 -5.43 4.44
N THR A 163 20.93 -4.28 3.90
CA THR A 163 21.57 -4.15 2.59
C THR A 163 23.08 -4.34 2.68
N GLY A 164 23.60 -4.78 3.82
CA GLY A 164 25.03 -4.91 4.05
C GLY A 164 25.78 -3.58 3.94
N ASP A 165 25.14 -2.51 4.41
CA ASP A 165 25.61 -1.12 4.33
C ASP A 165 25.75 -0.56 2.90
N ILE A 166 25.22 -1.24 1.88
CA ILE A 166 25.17 -0.71 0.51
C ILE A 166 24.15 0.42 0.44
N THR A 167 24.59 1.57 -0.01
CA THR A 167 23.75 2.76 -0.19
C THR A 167 23.46 3.05 -1.66
N GLU A 168 22.47 3.90 -1.93
CA GLU A 168 22.20 4.43 -3.28
C GLU A 168 23.45 5.06 -3.90
N ASN A 169 24.28 5.74 -3.08
CA ASN A 169 25.53 6.32 -3.53
C ASN A 169 26.56 5.26 -3.96
N ASP A 170 26.60 4.10 -3.31
CA ASP A 170 27.50 3.02 -3.69
C ASP A 170 27.09 2.41 -5.03
N VAL A 171 25.79 2.20 -5.24
CA VAL A 171 25.26 1.76 -6.53
C VAL A 171 25.57 2.79 -7.63
N LYS A 172 25.41 4.08 -7.33
CA LYS A 172 25.73 5.15 -8.26
C LYS A 172 27.20 5.17 -8.64
N LYS A 173 28.11 5.11 -7.66
CA LYS A 173 29.57 5.04 -7.89
C LYS A 173 29.95 3.82 -8.71
N PHE A 174 29.31 2.69 -8.45
CA PHE A 174 29.56 1.46 -9.21
C PHE A 174 29.27 1.63 -10.70
N TYR A 175 28.14 2.25 -11.05
CA TYR A 175 27.73 2.40 -12.45
C TYR A 175 28.34 3.61 -13.17
N LEU A 176 28.57 4.72 -12.45
CA LEU A 176 28.93 5.99 -13.06
C LEU A 176 30.36 6.46 -12.69
N GLY A 177 31.05 5.73 -11.82
CA GLY A 177 32.39 6.10 -11.31
C GLY A 177 32.38 7.16 -10.22
N ASP A 178 33.54 7.41 -9.61
CA ASP A 178 33.70 8.30 -8.45
C ASP A 178 33.43 9.78 -8.76
N THR A 179 33.41 10.15 -10.02
CA THR A 179 33.13 11.54 -10.47
C THR A 179 31.65 11.86 -10.62
N ALA A 180 30.78 10.88 -10.39
CA ALA A 180 29.34 11.09 -10.47
C ALA A 180 28.92 12.18 -9.48
N PRO A 181 28.18 13.23 -9.93
CA PRO A 181 27.70 14.27 -9.02
C PRO A 181 26.86 13.63 -7.92
N ALA A 182 27.06 14.04 -6.66
CA ALA A 182 26.22 13.59 -5.57
C ALA A 182 24.75 13.85 -5.94
N VAL A 183 23.88 12.86 -5.74
CA VAL A 183 22.43 13.11 -5.86
C VAL A 183 22.10 14.11 -4.77
N ALA A 184 21.83 15.34 -5.15
CA ALA A 184 21.12 16.23 -4.26
C ALA A 184 19.77 15.52 -4.02
N LYS A 185 19.59 14.87 -2.86
CA LYS A 185 18.25 14.51 -2.42
C LYS A 185 17.50 15.83 -2.41
N THR A 186 16.65 16.03 -3.39
CA THR A 186 15.59 17.02 -3.24
C THR A 186 14.84 16.49 -2.03
N LYS A 187 15.12 17.07 -0.86
CA LYS A 187 14.32 16.86 0.33
C LYS A 187 12.91 17.21 -0.13
N ASP A 188 12.14 16.18 -0.41
CA ASP A 188 10.71 16.39 -0.48
C ASP A 188 10.37 17.00 0.88
N TYR A 189 9.76 18.15 0.90
CA TYR A 189 9.55 19.00 2.09
C TYR A 189 8.80 18.26 3.21
N PHE A 190 8.41 17.00 2.96
CA PHE A 190 7.66 16.10 3.81
C PHE A 190 8.47 14.94 4.39
N GLU A 191 9.74 14.77 4.01
CA GLU A 191 10.59 13.67 4.47
C GLU A 191 11.80 14.17 5.28
N GLU A 192 11.56 14.91 6.34
CA GLU A 192 12.52 14.83 7.45
C GLU A 192 12.37 13.43 8.05
N GLN A 193 13.38 12.59 7.86
CA GLN A 193 13.47 11.31 8.56
C GLN A 193 13.59 11.59 10.06
N VAL A 194 12.47 11.75 10.72
CA VAL A 194 12.41 11.72 12.17
C VAL A 194 12.52 10.25 12.55
N THR A 195 13.71 9.84 13.01
CA THR A 195 13.97 8.46 13.42
C THR A 195 13.54 8.27 14.87
N GLY A 196 12.67 7.30 15.11
CA GLY A 196 12.28 6.88 16.44
C GLY A 196 10.77 6.83 16.62
N SER A 197 10.36 6.39 17.80
CA SER A 197 8.98 6.37 18.27
C SER A 197 8.97 6.21 19.76
N ASN A 198 7.95 6.73 20.43
CA ASN A 198 7.74 6.51 21.84
C ASN A 198 6.50 5.65 22.07
N GLY A 199 6.53 4.80 23.08
CA GLY A 199 5.38 4.07 23.51
C GLY A 199 5.51 3.55 24.93
N PHE A 200 4.38 3.43 25.59
CA PHE A 200 4.31 2.79 26.89
C PHE A 200 2.96 2.10 27.11
N ALA A 201 2.98 1.05 27.90
CA ALA A 201 1.80 0.34 28.34
C ALA A 201 1.62 0.51 29.84
N ILE A 202 0.42 0.85 30.26
CA ILE A 202 0.04 1.00 31.66
C ILE A 202 -0.86 -0.18 32.04
N ALA A 203 -0.43 -0.95 33.04
CA ALA A 203 -1.21 -2.10 33.50
C ALA A 203 -2.56 -1.66 34.12
N PRO A 204 -3.60 -2.49 34.09
CA PRO A 204 -4.91 -2.20 34.66
C PRO A 204 -4.87 -1.78 36.11
N SER A 205 -3.96 -2.36 36.90
CA SER A 205 -3.78 -2.02 38.33
C SER A 205 -3.25 -0.61 38.60
N LYS A 206 -2.83 0.11 37.55
CA LYS A 206 -2.28 1.47 37.65
C LYS A 206 -3.19 2.52 36.97
N THR A 207 -4.39 2.14 36.57
CA THR A 207 -5.39 3.02 35.93
C THR A 207 -6.62 3.16 36.81
N ALA A 208 -7.25 4.32 36.81
CA ALA A 208 -8.49 4.55 37.55
C ALA A 208 -9.68 3.73 36.99
N SER A 209 -9.66 3.43 35.68
CA SER A 209 -10.71 2.66 35.01
C SER A 209 -10.58 1.15 35.17
N GLY A 210 -9.43 0.65 35.65
CA GLY A 210 -9.12 -0.77 35.71
C GLY A 210 -8.85 -1.40 34.30
N ASN A 211 -8.71 -0.57 33.25
CA ASN A 211 -8.36 -1.02 31.90
C ASN A 211 -6.88 -0.74 31.60
N ALA A 212 -6.26 -1.59 30.81
CA ALA A 212 -4.93 -1.28 30.27
C ALA A 212 -4.97 -0.05 29.35
N ILE A 213 -3.90 0.74 29.35
CA ILE A 213 -3.72 1.86 28.42
C ILE A 213 -2.45 1.60 27.60
N LEU A 214 -2.56 1.64 26.27
CA LEU A 214 -1.44 1.69 25.36
C LEU A 214 -1.32 3.08 24.77
N TYR A 215 -0.15 3.69 24.93
CA TYR A 215 0.20 4.94 24.26
C TYR A 215 1.20 4.65 23.14
N ILE A 216 0.94 5.16 21.96
CA ILE A 216 1.78 5.00 20.77
C ILE A 216 2.02 6.39 20.19
N ASN A 217 3.28 6.75 19.99
CA ASN A 217 3.69 8.01 19.34
C ASN A 217 4.78 7.72 18.31
N PRO A 218 4.43 7.32 17.09
CA PRO A 218 5.39 7.14 16.01
C PRO A 218 5.87 8.51 15.52
N HIS A 219 7.18 8.68 15.40
CA HIS A 219 7.79 9.88 14.80
C HIS A 219 7.93 9.66 13.28
N VAL A 220 6.85 9.87 12.56
CA VAL A 220 6.77 9.72 11.11
C VAL A 220 6.18 10.96 10.49
N THR A 221 6.31 11.12 9.17
CA THR A 221 5.67 12.21 8.45
C THR A 221 4.15 12.17 8.61
N PHE A 222 3.50 13.35 8.60
CA PHE A 222 2.09 13.50 8.96
C PHE A 222 1.14 12.58 8.15
N TYR A 223 1.38 12.41 6.86
CA TYR A 223 0.53 11.60 5.98
C TYR A 223 1.09 10.19 5.73
N PHE A 224 1.96 9.70 6.58
CA PHE A 224 2.62 8.41 6.35
C PHE A 224 1.68 7.21 6.52
N ARG A 225 0.73 7.29 7.44
CA ARG A 225 -0.20 6.21 7.77
C ARG A 225 -1.63 6.72 7.95
N PRO A 226 -2.64 6.06 7.35
CA PRO A 226 -4.05 6.28 7.70
C PRO A 226 -4.45 5.43 8.90
N GLU A 227 -5.48 5.91 9.60
CA GLU A 227 -6.13 5.21 10.70
C GLU A 227 -7.32 4.42 10.18
N VAL A 228 -7.52 3.19 10.69
CA VAL A 228 -8.57 2.29 10.24
C VAL A 228 -9.07 1.39 11.37
N GLN A 229 -10.28 0.88 11.24
CA GLN A 229 -10.74 -0.33 11.94
C GLN A 229 -11.06 -1.42 10.91
N VAL A 230 -10.59 -2.63 11.17
CA VAL A 230 -10.82 -3.80 10.30
C VAL A 230 -11.42 -4.92 11.14
N VAL A 231 -12.59 -5.41 10.72
CA VAL A 231 -13.38 -6.44 11.42
C VAL A 231 -13.78 -7.52 10.44
N SER A 232 -13.74 -8.78 10.85
CA SER A 232 -14.32 -9.89 10.11
C SER A 232 -15.15 -10.82 11.00
N ASP A 233 -16.08 -11.58 10.41
CA ASP A 233 -16.83 -12.61 11.13
C ASP A 233 -15.94 -13.84 11.47
N GLU A 234 -14.72 -13.91 10.94
CA GLU A 234 -13.71 -14.95 11.28
C GLU A 234 -12.94 -14.62 12.57
N GLY A 235 -13.18 -13.46 13.18
CA GLY A 235 -12.64 -13.06 14.47
C GLY A 235 -11.61 -11.96 14.45
N LEU A 236 -11.24 -11.42 13.29
CA LEU A 236 -10.43 -10.21 13.20
C LEU A 236 -11.21 -9.02 13.76
N ASN A 237 -10.61 -8.26 14.65
CA ASN A 237 -11.06 -6.94 15.06
C ASN A 237 -9.84 -6.15 15.51
N ALA A 238 -9.33 -5.30 14.65
CA ALA A 238 -8.14 -4.50 14.90
C ALA A 238 -8.39 -3.04 14.54
N TYR A 239 -7.95 -2.14 15.42
CA TYR A 239 -7.99 -0.70 15.23
C TYR A 239 -6.58 -0.13 15.31
N GLY A 240 -6.22 0.78 14.43
CA GLY A 240 -4.94 1.47 14.45
C GLY A 240 -4.51 1.97 13.08
N ALA A 241 -3.20 2.13 12.92
CA ALA A 241 -2.60 2.69 11.72
C ALA A 241 -2.14 1.60 10.74
N VAL A 242 -2.37 1.82 9.45
CA VAL A 242 -1.81 1.02 8.36
C VAL A 242 -0.81 1.87 7.57
N THR A 243 0.22 1.26 7.03
CA THR A 243 1.03 1.92 6.00
C THR A 243 0.25 1.92 4.69
N TRP A 244 0.24 3.05 3.98
CA TRP A 244 -0.50 3.18 2.73
C TRP A 244 -0.17 2.05 1.73
N GLY A 245 -1.19 1.28 1.39
CA GLY A 245 -1.09 0.13 0.49
C GLY A 245 -0.93 -1.21 1.20
N GLN A 246 -0.67 -1.28 2.51
CA GLN A 246 -0.63 -2.54 3.26
C GLN A 246 -2.03 -3.01 3.66
N PHE A 247 -2.18 -4.32 3.88
CA PHE A 247 -3.47 -4.95 4.17
C PHE A 247 -3.65 -5.36 5.64
N PHE A 248 -2.83 -4.86 6.54
CA PHE A 248 -2.90 -5.16 7.98
C PHE A 248 -2.64 -3.91 8.83
N VAL A 249 -3.20 -3.90 10.04
CA VAL A 249 -2.95 -2.83 11.02
C VAL A 249 -1.52 -2.99 11.55
N TYR A 250 -0.67 -2.03 11.19
CA TYR A 250 0.75 -2.04 11.48
C TYR A 250 1.05 -1.71 12.95
N GLN A 251 0.38 -0.72 13.50
CA GLN A 251 0.41 -0.33 14.91
C GLN A 251 -1.02 -0.14 15.38
N GLY A 252 -1.38 -0.70 16.53
CA GLY A 252 -2.75 -0.61 16.99
C GLY A 252 -3.06 -1.54 18.13
N PHE A 253 -4.30 -1.90 18.23
CA PHE A 253 -4.80 -2.77 19.29
C PHE A 253 -6.06 -3.54 18.85
N ASN A 254 -6.37 -4.57 19.63
CA ASN A 254 -7.63 -5.29 19.64
C ASN A 254 -8.10 -5.48 21.09
N GLN A 255 -9.13 -6.29 21.30
CA GLN A 255 -9.64 -6.56 22.65
C GLN A 255 -8.68 -7.35 23.55
N TYR A 256 -7.61 -7.92 23.03
CA TYR A 256 -6.68 -8.79 23.76
C TYR A 256 -5.29 -8.18 23.95
N CYS A 257 -4.80 -7.46 22.97
CA CYS A 257 -3.44 -6.92 22.98
C CYS A 257 -3.33 -5.62 22.17
N GLY A 258 -2.21 -4.93 22.41
CA GLY A 258 -1.79 -3.80 21.60
C GLY A 258 -0.35 -3.99 21.13
N TRP A 259 0.01 -3.39 20.02
CA TRP A 259 1.34 -3.49 19.42
C TRP A 259 1.80 -2.18 18.80
N MET A 260 3.09 -1.94 18.91
CA MET A 260 3.76 -0.81 18.28
C MET A 260 5.20 -1.18 17.93
N HIS A 261 5.80 -0.35 17.09
CA HIS A 261 7.20 -0.48 16.70
C HIS A 261 7.96 0.80 17.03
N THR A 262 9.22 0.66 17.40
CA THR A 262 10.15 1.77 17.56
C THR A 262 11.53 1.35 17.06
N SER A 263 12.32 2.32 16.61
CA SER A 263 13.71 2.06 16.24
C SER A 263 14.53 1.80 17.49
N GLY A 264 15.33 0.74 17.48
CA GLY A 264 16.31 0.43 18.51
C GLY A 264 17.71 0.36 17.90
N ASN A 265 18.64 1.12 18.43
CA ASN A 265 20.06 0.91 18.13
C ASN A 265 20.57 -0.19 19.07
N MET A 266 20.75 -1.39 18.54
CA MET A 266 21.49 -2.45 19.23
C MET A 266 22.87 -2.59 18.61
#